data_322cdcadef49e47886454b75af9c69d5
#
_entry.id   322cdcadef49e47886454b75af9c69d5
#
_cell.length_a   1.000
_cell.length_b   1.000
_cell.length_c   1.000
_cell.angle_alpha   90.00
_cell.angle_beta   90.00
_cell.angle_gamma   90.00
#
_symmetry.space_group_name_H-M   'P 1'
#
loop_
_entity.id
_entity.type
_entity.pdbx_description
1 polymer ?
#
loop_
_entity_poly.entity_id
_entity_poly.type
_entity_poly.pdbx_seq_one_letter_code
_entity_poly.pdbx_strand_id
1 'polypeptide(L)'
;MPALLRRGADLALSGLIHPLAAVDPGAVLGEGVRVGAFAVVGAGVEIGDGTEIGSGAVVQGPTRIGRENRIYPQACIGFDPQDLTWRGEPVRLEIGDRNLFRELCTIHRGTVKGGGVTTIGDDSLFMAYTHIAHDCRIGNRTLFANNATLAGHVEVGDDAAISAFSAVHQFCRIGRHAYIGGYTVATMDVLPFVKTVGLKAACYGLNVVGLRRKGYTAERLRPLAQAVRLLVRSGLNTTQAVERMRALPTDPDVDYLIEFVAASKRGLHKVPGRGGRSGAAARGAAAEDGDGEDRDGEAGDGGEPGEADPRRRPARDG
;
A
#
# COMPACT_ATOMS: atom_id res chain seq x y z
N MET A 1 7.99 -6.32 13.12
CA MET A 1 8.27 -4.87 13.11
C MET A 1 8.90 -4.50 14.45
N PRO A 2 10.19 -4.14 14.57
CA PRO A 2 10.78 -3.75 15.85
C PRO A 2 10.56 -2.27 16.12
N ALA A 3 10.35 -1.94 17.38
CA ALA A 3 10.57 -0.72 18.19
C ALA A 3 10.52 0.71 17.60
N LEU A 4 10.58 0.94 16.32
CA LEU A 4 10.65 2.29 15.72
C LEU A 4 9.30 3.05 15.65
N LEU A 5 8.19 2.39 15.98
CA LEU A 5 6.84 2.99 15.93
C LEU A 5 6.31 3.48 17.28
N ARG A 6 7.12 3.44 18.36
CA ARG A 6 6.67 3.78 19.72
C ARG A 6 6.88 5.22 20.16
N ARG A 7 7.42 6.13 19.34
CA ARG A 7 7.64 7.53 19.74
C ARG A 7 7.17 8.50 18.66
N GLY A 8 5.87 8.66 18.55
CA GLY A 8 5.26 9.78 17.84
C GLY A 8 4.37 10.53 18.82
N ALA A 9 4.80 11.74 19.19
CA ALA A 9 4.10 12.78 19.95
C ALA A 9 2.94 12.29 20.83
N ASP A 10 3.20 12.07 22.11
CA ASP A 10 2.21 12.15 23.18
C ASP A 10 1.60 13.56 23.17
N LEU A 11 0.58 13.77 22.33
CA LEU A 11 -0.42 14.77 22.62
C LEU A 11 -1.13 14.26 23.87
N ALA A 12 -0.80 14.83 25.01
CA ALA A 12 -1.40 14.51 26.30
C ALA A 12 -2.92 14.68 26.18
N LEU A 13 -3.62 13.57 25.86
CA LEU A 13 -5.07 13.50 25.93
C LEU A 13 -5.41 13.37 27.41
N SER A 14 -5.88 14.44 28.02
CA SER A 14 -6.46 14.41 29.36
C SER A 14 -7.82 13.74 29.30
N GLY A 15 -7.86 12.40 29.27
CA GLY A 15 -9.05 11.58 29.14
C GLY A 15 -9.04 10.72 27.85
N LEU A 16 -9.85 9.66 27.85
CA LEU A 16 -9.95 8.74 26.70
C LEU A 16 -10.63 9.41 25.49
N ILE A 17 -11.62 10.27 25.73
CA ILE A 17 -12.34 11.02 24.69
C ILE A 17 -12.15 12.52 24.97
N HIS A 18 -11.58 13.23 23.98
CA HIS A 18 -11.37 14.67 24.11
C HIS A 18 -12.71 15.42 24.15
N PRO A 19 -12.91 16.45 25.02
CA PRO A 19 -14.18 17.18 25.14
C PRO A 19 -14.66 17.87 23.85
N LEU A 20 -13.76 18.16 22.92
CA LEU A 20 -14.08 18.74 21.61
C LEU A 20 -14.26 17.67 20.51
N ALA A 21 -14.26 16.39 20.83
CA ALA A 21 -14.61 15.33 19.88
C ALA A 21 -16.13 15.21 19.78
N ALA A 22 -16.63 14.89 18.60
CA ALA A 22 -18.04 14.59 18.35
C ALA A 22 -18.18 13.06 18.16
N VAL A 23 -18.74 12.39 19.17
CA VAL A 23 -19.02 10.95 19.12
C VAL A 23 -20.52 10.76 19.14
N ASP A 24 -21.07 10.10 18.10
CA ASP A 24 -22.49 9.80 18.01
C ASP A 24 -22.92 8.82 19.12
N PRO A 25 -24.07 9.01 19.78
CA PRO A 25 -24.57 8.08 20.79
C PRO A 25 -24.79 6.64 20.30
N GLY A 26 -24.96 6.44 19.00
CA GLY A 26 -25.08 5.13 18.36
C GLY A 26 -23.73 4.49 17.98
N ALA A 27 -22.61 5.13 18.30
CA ALA A 27 -21.28 4.53 18.13
C ALA A 27 -20.94 3.62 19.32
N VAL A 28 -20.28 2.48 19.03
CA VAL A 28 -19.84 1.54 20.05
C VAL A 28 -18.30 1.60 20.15
N LEU A 29 -17.80 2.00 21.31
CA LEU A 29 -16.36 2.11 21.57
C LEU A 29 -15.93 1.05 22.57
N GLY A 30 -14.88 0.30 22.25
CA GLY A 30 -14.24 -0.69 23.11
C GLY A 30 -13.46 -0.07 24.28
N GLU A 31 -12.90 -0.93 25.10
CA GLU A 31 -12.10 -0.50 26.26
C GLU A 31 -10.81 0.21 25.81
N GLY A 32 -10.49 1.32 26.46
CA GLY A 32 -9.25 2.06 26.19
C GLY A 32 -9.19 2.77 24.83
N VAL A 33 -10.30 2.88 24.10
CA VAL A 33 -10.38 3.67 22.87
C VAL A 33 -10.12 5.15 23.18
N ARG A 34 -9.24 5.78 22.40
CA ARG A 34 -8.90 7.21 22.53
C ARG A 34 -9.39 8.00 21.33
N VAL A 35 -10.03 9.14 21.58
CA VAL A 35 -10.57 10.02 20.53
C VAL A 35 -10.01 11.43 20.71
N GLY A 36 -9.26 11.91 19.71
CA GLY A 36 -8.60 13.23 19.72
C GLY A 36 -9.56 14.40 19.50
N ALA A 37 -9.06 15.62 19.73
CA ALA A 37 -9.82 16.84 19.54
C ALA A 37 -10.34 16.97 18.10
N PHE A 38 -11.59 17.44 17.96
CA PHE A 38 -12.25 17.65 16.66
C PHE A 38 -12.43 16.38 15.82
N ALA A 39 -12.12 15.20 16.36
CA ALA A 39 -12.45 13.95 15.69
C ALA A 39 -13.96 13.73 15.69
N VAL A 40 -14.47 13.09 14.64
CA VAL A 40 -15.89 12.77 14.49
C VAL A 40 -16.03 11.25 14.35
N VAL A 41 -16.85 10.64 15.20
CA VAL A 41 -17.24 9.23 15.11
C VAL A 41 -18.74 9.17 14.92
N GLY A 42 -19.18 8.72 13.73
CA GLY A 42 -20.57 8.72 13.32
C GLY A 42 -21.39 7.55 13.87
N ALA A 43 -22.67 7.59 13.63
CA ALA A 43 -23.60 6.50 13.97
C ALA A 43 -23.22 5.19 13.25
N GLY A 44 -23.44 4.04 13.90
CA GLY A 44 -23.16 2.72 13.33
C GLY A 44 -21.68 2.42 13.15
N VAL A 45 -20.80 3.15 13.85
CA VAL A 45 -19.36 2.85 13.96
C VAL A 45 -19.13 1.96 15.18
N GLU A 46 -18.41 0.86 15.00
CA GLU A 46 -17.94 -0.03 16.06
C GLU A 46 -16.41 -0.03 16.08
N ILE A 47 -15.80 0.25 17.23
CA ILE A 47 -14.36 0.37 17.39
C ILE A 47 -13.88 -0.55 18.51
N GLY A 48 -12.94 -1.46 18.19
CA GLY A 48 -12.34 -2.39 19.13
C GLY A 48 -11.34 -1.74 20.08
N ASP A 49 -11.02 -2.47 21.15
CA ASP A 49 -10.23 -2.03 22.28
C ASP A 49 -8.88 -1.41 21.89
N GLY A 50 -8.44 -0.42 22.63
CA GLY A 50 -7.12 0.21 22.48
C GLY A 50 -6.89 0.96 21.17
N THR A 51 -7.91 1.12 20.32
CA THR A 51 -7.81 1.88 19.08
C THR A 51 -7.72 3.39 19.37
N GLU A 52 -6.86 4.09 18.62
CA GLU A 52 -6.63 5.52 18.76
C GLU A 52 -7.13 6.27 17.53
N ILE A 53 -7.95 7.29 17.73
CA ILE A 53 -8.45 8.19 16.68
C ILE A 53 -7.81 9.56 16.86
N GLY A 54 -7.01 9.98 15.90
CA GLY A 54 -6.28 11.25 15.91
C GLY A 54 -7.18 12.47 15.74
N SER A 55 -6.65 13.63 16.08
CA SER A 55 -7.38 14.89 16.03
C SER A 55 -7.90 15.19 14.61
N GLY A 56 -9.16 15.59 14.52
CA GLY A 56 -9.80 15.91 13.25
C GLY A 56 -10.01 14.73 12.30
N ALA A 57 -9.73 13.49 12.71
CA ALA A 57 -10.07 12.32 11.92
C ALA A 57 -11.59 12.10 11.93
N VAL A 58 -12.12 11.59 10.82
CA VAL A 58 -13.56 11.33 10.66
C VAL A 58 -13.78 9.87 10.36
N VAL A 59 -14.58 9.20 11.20
CA VAL A 59 -15.01 7.81 10.99
C VAL A 59 -16.51 7.79 10.82
N GLN A 60 -16.99 7.32 9.67
CA GLN A 60 -18.43 7.20 9.37
C GLN A 60 -18.86 5.73 9.33
N GLY A 61 -20.10 5.48 9.74
CA GLY A 61 -20.71 4.15 9.70
C GLY A 61 -21.61 3.92 8.49
N PRO A 62 -21.99 2.65 8.24
CA PRO A 62 -21.60 1.44 8.99
C PRO A 62 -20.15 1.04 8.81
N THR A 63 -19.37 1.07 9.86
CA THR A 63 -17.94 0.72 9.84
C THR A 63 -17.56 -0.03 11.11
N ARG A 64 -16.91 -1.18 10.96
CA ARG A 64 -16.34 -1.94 12.07
C ARG A 64 -14.83 -1.87 11.99
N ILE A 65 -14.18 -1.45 13.08
CA ILE A 65 -12.73 -1.36 13.24
C ILE A 65 -12.32 -2.26 14.40
N GLY A 66 -11.34 -3.13 14.19
CA GLY A 66 -10.80 -4.02 15.20
C GLY A 66 -10.01 -3.29 16.29
N ARG A 67 -9.14 -4.02 16.96
CA ARG A 67 -8.38 -3.56 18.13
C ARG A 67 -7.06 -2.91 17.75
N GLU A 68 -6.54 -2.04 18.64
CA GLU A 68 -5.19 -1.50 18.57
C GLU A 68 -4.85 -0.81 17.23
N ASN A 69 -5.87 -0.34 16.51
CA ASN A 69 -5.65 0.46 15.31
C ASN A 69 -5.23 1.89 15.67
N ARG A 70 -4.45 2.53 14.82
CA ARG A 70 -4.10 3.94 14.96
C ARG A 70 -4.54 4.70 13.73
N ILE A 71 -5.49 5.60 13.90
CA ILE A 71 -6.01 6.49 12.89
C ILE A 71 -5.42 7.87 13.15
N TYR A 72 -4.57 8.33 12.26
CA TYR A 72 -3.85 9.59 12.40
C TYR A 72 -4.74 10.80 12.05
N PRO A 73 -4.29 12.03 12.38
CA PRO A 73 -5.09 13.23 12.18
C PRO A 73 -5.61 13.38 10.76
N GLN A 74 -6.86 13.83 10.63
CA GLN A 74 -7.53 14.14 9.37
C GLN A 74 -7.72 12.95 8.41
N ALA A 75 -7.53 11.71 8.85
CA ALA A 75 -7.91 10.55 8.06
C ALA A 75 -9.44 10.44 7.97
N CYS A 76 -9.94 10.01 6.80
CA CYS A 76 -11.36 9.87 6.49
C CYS A 76 -11.69 8.39 6.24
N ILE A 77 -12.34 7.75 7.20
CA ILE A 77 -12.60 6.31 7.20
C ILE A 77 -14.12 6.03 7.12
N GLY A 78 -14.52 5.10 6.25
CA GLY A 78 -15.90 4.63 6.17
C GLY A 78 -16.83 5.57 5.43
N PHE A 79 -16.33 6.44 4.57
CA PHE A 79 -17.15 7.32 3.74
C PHE A 79 -17.91 6.55 2.66
N ASP A 80 -18.91 7.21 2.10
CA ASP A 80 -19.73 6.71 1.00
C ASP A 80 -18.86 6.26 -0.18
N PRO A 81 -19.26 5.19 -0.90
CA PRO A 81 -18.52 4.77 -2.07
C PRO A 81 -18.53 5.86 -3.14
N GLN A 82 -17.36 6.12 -3.74
CA GLN A 82 -17.26 7.02 -4.89
C GLN A 82 -17.71 6.30 -6.17
N ASP A 83 -18.96 5.86 -6.18
CA ASP A 83 -19.63 5.19 -7.31
C ASP A 83 -20.90 5.96 -7.67
N LEU A 84 -20.97 6.45 -8.91
CA LEU A 84 -22.12 7.20 -9.41
C LEU A 84 -23.44 6.41 -9.41
N THR A 85 -23.39 5.11 -9.28
CA THR A 85 -24.59 4.25 -9.24
C THR A 85 -25.12 4.00 -7.86
N TRP A 86 -24.36 4.30 -6.80
CA TRP A 86 -24.81 4.16 -5.40
C TRP A 86 -25.94 5.15 -5.10
N ARG A 87 -26.96 4.72 -4.38
CA ARG A 87 -28.19 5.48 -4.08
C ARG A 87 -28.51 5.55 -2.59
N GLY A 88 -27.52 5.27 -1.73
CA GLY A 88 -27.72 5.24 -0.28
C GLY A 88 -28.03 3.84 0.26
N GLU A 89 -27.79 2.79 -0.53
CA GLU A 89 -27.97 1.42 -0.09
C GLU A 89 -27.08 1.09 1.11
N PRO A 90 -27.51 0.17 2.00
CA PRO A 90 -26.74 -0.21 3.17
C PRO A 90 -25.49 -1.00 2.76
N VAL A 91 -24.35 -0.39 2.96
CA VAL A 91 -23.02 -0.96 2.67
C VAL A 91 -22.05 -0.63 3.80
N ARG A 92 -20.99 -1.38 3.96
CA ARG A 92 -20.11 -1.26 5.13
C ARG A 92 -18.63 -1.35 4.81
N LEU A 93 -17.83 -1.01 5.82
CA LEU A 93 -16.40 -1.18 5.87
C LEU A 93 -16.04 -2.07 7.07
N GLU A 94 -15.16 -3.05 6.86
CA GLU A 94 -14.63 -3.92 7.90
C GLU A 94 -13.11 -3.80 7.94
N ILE A 95 -12.55 -3.44 9.07
CA ILE A 95 -11.11 -3.29 9.32
C ILE A 95 -10.71 -4.21 10.47
N GLY A 96 -9.65 -4.99 10.26
CA GLY A 96 -9.04 -5.84 11.28
C GLY A 96 -8.26 -5.07 12.35
N ASP A 97 -7.27 -5.70 12.93
CA ASP A 97 -6.53 -5.24 14.09
C ASP A 97 -5.17 -4.60 13.73
N ARG A 98 -4.65 -3.72 14.60
CA ARG A 98 -3.27 -3.19 14.59
C ARG A 98 -2.83 -2.50 13.29
N ASN A 99 -3.77 -1.93 12.55
CA ASN A 99 -3.45 -1.16 11.37
C ASN A 99 -3.06 0.29 11.71
N LEU A 100 -2.25 0.88 10.85
CA LEU A 100 -1.85 2.29 10.94
C LEU A 100 -2.38 3.04 9.71
N PHE A 101 -3.33 3.95 9.92
CA PHE A 101 -3.85 4.85 8.89
C PHE A 101 -3.26 6.23 9.12
N ARG A 102 -2.29 6.63 8.30
CA ARG A 102 -1.63 7.91 8.40
C ARG A 102 -2.53 9.05 7.94
N GLU A 103 -2.03 10.24 8.07
CA GLU A 103 -2.74 11.49 7.85
C GLU A 103 -3.38 11.53 6.45
N LEU A 104 -4.60 12.03 6.39
CA LEU A 104 -5.34 12.24 5.13
C LEU A 104 -5.58 10.97 4.29
N CYS A 105 -5.47 9.78 4.88
CA CYS A 105 -5.94 8.56 4.23
C CYS A 105 -7.46 8.63 4.01
N THR A 106 -7.92 8.06 2.89
CA THR A 106 -9.35 7.95 2.56
C THR A 106 -9.70 6.50 2.28
N ILE A 107 -10.65 5.95 3.06
CA ILE A 107 -11.11 4.55 2.95
C ILE A 107 -12.63 4.56 2.81
N HIS A 108 -13.15 3.96 1.74
CA HIS A 108 -14.57 3.97 1.40
C HIS A 108 -15.25 2.63 1.67
N ARG A 109 -16.54 2.68 1.99
CA ARG A 109 -17.39 1.50 2.12
C ARG A 109 -17.59 0.81 0.78
N GLY A 110 -18.13 -0.41 0.80
CA GLY A 110 -18.43 -1.17 -0.42
C GLY A 110 -19.64 -0.63 -1.19
N THR A 111 -20.01 -1.33 -2.26
CA THR A 111 -21.24 -1.14 -3.02
C THR A 111 -22.03 -2.44 -3.07
N VAL A 112 -23.34 -2.38 -3.30
CA VAL A 112 -24.18 -3.59 -3.44
C VAL A 112 -23.65 -4.50 -4.55
N LYS A 113 -23.19 -3.92 -5.66
CA LYS A 113 -22.62 -4.67 -6.80
C LYS A 113 -21.35 -5.43 -6.44
N GLY A 114 -20.56 -4.90 -5.49
CA GLY A 114 -19.32 -5.52 -5.03
C GLY A 114 -19.49 -6.45 -3.83
N GLY A 115 -20.73 -6.68 -3.39
CA GLY A 115 -21.03 -7.52 -2.23
C GLY A 115 -21.24 -6.75 -0.94
N GLY A 116 -21.35 -5.42 -1.00
CA GLY A 116 -21.72 -4.55 0.11
C GLY A 116 -20.61 -4.24 1.12
N VAL A 117 -19.37 -4.67 0.89
CA VAL A 117 -18.31 -4.50 1.88
C VAL A 117 -16.93 -4.25 1.26
N THR A 118 -16.22 -3.28 1.83
CA THR A 118 -14.77 -3.14 1.70
C THR A 118 -14.11 -3.77 2.92
N THR A 119 -13.05 -4.56 2.74
CA THR A 119 -12.37 -5.26 3.84
C THR A 119 -10.88 -4.95 3.89
N ILE A 120 -10.36 -4.77 5.10
CA ILE A 120 -8.93 -4.60 5.39
C ILE A 120 -8.57 -5.57 6.50
N GLY A 121 -7.52 -6.37 6.29
CA GLY A 121 -6.98 -7.31 7.28
C GLY A 121 -6.21 -6.63 8.41
N ASP A 122 -5.24 -7.33 8.95
CA ASP A 122 -4.46 -6.92 10.13
C ASP A 122 -3.07 -6.39 9.79
N ASP A 123 -2.46 -5.67 10.74
CA ASP A 123 -1.03 -5.32 10.77
C ASP A 123 -0.53 -4.53 9.56
N SER A 124 -1.41 -3.77 8.90
CA SER A 124 -1.10 -3.04 7.67
C SER A 124 -0.78 -1.56 7.94
N LEU A 125 0.03 -0.98 7.05
CA LEU A 125 0.40 0.43 7.09
C LEU A 125 -0.11 1.15 5.83
N PHE A 126 -0.92 2.17 6.05
CA PHE A 126 -1.40 3.10 5.02
C PHE A 126 -0.76 4.46 5.29
N MET A 127 0.26 4.82 4.50
CA MET A 127 0.94 6.11 4.64
C MET A 127 0.05 7.25 4.17
N ALA A 128 0.48 8.49 4.43
CA ALA A 128 -0.32 9.67 4.18
C ALA A 128 -0.84 9.76 2.74
N TYR A 129 -2.08 10.25 2.61
CA TYR A 129 -2.80 10.38 1.34
C TYR A 129 -3.12 9.07 0.60
N THR A 130 -2.98 7.90 1.25
CA THR A 130 -3.41 6.63 0.64
C THR A 130 -4.92 6.65 0.40
N HIS A 131 -5.35 6.17 -0.76
CA HIS A 131 -6.77 6.02 -1.10
C HIS A 131 -7.14 4.56 -1.36
N ILE A 132 -8.13 4.06 -0.64
CA ILE A 132 -8.76 2.75 -0.85
C ILE A 132 -10.21 2.98 -1.25
N ALA A 133 -10.54 2.69 -2.51
CA ALA A 133 -11.91 2.81 -3.01
C ALA A 133 -12.79 1.66 -2.52
N HIS A 134 -14.06 1.73 -2.90
CA HIS A 134 -15.10 0.77 -2.56
C HIS A 134 -14.79 -0.67 -3.02
N ASP A 135 -15.30 -1.65 -2.29
CA ASP A 135 -15.24 -3.08 -2.63
C ASP A 135 -13.82 -3.67 -2.71
N CYS A 136 -12.80 -2.94 -2.23
CA CYS A 136 -11.46 -3.47 -2.12
C CYS A 136 -11.38 -4.54 -1.03
N ARG A 137 -10.54 -5.55 -1.24
CA ARG A 137 -10.22 -6.61 -0.27
C ARG A 137 -8.73 -6.62 -0.03
N ILE A 138 -8.31 -6.12 1.13
CA ILE A 138 -6.91 -5.97 1.50
C ILE A 138 -6.55 -7.06 2.51
N GLY A 139 -5.51 -7.83 2.22
CA GLY A 139 -4.95 -8.84 3.13
C GLY A 139 -4.21 -8.24 4.32
N ASN A 140 -3.44 -9.07 4.99
CA ASN A 140 -2.71 -8.70 6.19
C ASN A 140 -1.29 -8.21 5.88
N ARG A 141 -0.71 -7.40 6.80
CA ARG A 141 0.69 -6.95 6.75
C ARG A 141 1.07 -6.25 5.45
N THR A 142 0.09 -5.58 4.83
CA THR A 142 0.29 -4.83 3.60
C THR A 142 0.91 -3.46 3.89
N LEU A 143 1.61 -2.91 2.89
CA LEU A 143 2.21 -1.59 2.97
C LEU A 143 1.77 -0.74 1.79
N PHE A 144 1.18 0.40 2.08
CA PHE A 144 0.83 1.42 1.11
C PHE A 144 1.63 2.68 1.41
N ALA A 145 2.53 3.04 0.51
CA ALA A 145 3.31 4.27 0.67
C ALA A 145 2.47 5.50 0.26
N ASN A 146 3.02 6.68 0.50
CA ASN A 146 2.31 7.94 0.27
C ASN A 146 1.64 8.03 -1.11
N ASN A 147 0.39 8.46 -1.15
CA ASN A 147 -0.40 8.61 -2.38
C ASN A 147 -0.61 7.31 -3.18
N ALA A 148 -0.40 6.14 -2.58
CA ALA A 148 -0.79 4.89 -3.21
C ALA A 148 -2.32 4.82 -3.32
N THR A 149 -2.84 4.49 -4.51
CA THR A 149 -4.27 4.58 -4.82
C THR A 149 -4.79 3.28 -5.41
N LEU A 150 -5.84 2.74 -4.81
CA LEU A 150 -6.61 1.64 -5.38
C LEU A 150 -7.96 2.14 -5.89
N ALA A 151 -8.29 1.83 -7.13
CA ALA A 151 -9.66 1.94 -7.63
C ALA A 151 -10.55 0.82 -7.07
N GLY A 152 -11.85 0.86 -7.36
CA GLY A 152 -12.80 -0.11 -6.81
C GLY A 152 -12.51 -1.57 -7.14
N HIS A 153 -12.94 -2.49 -6.28
CA HIS A 153 -12.87 -3.94 -6.45
C HIS A 153 -11.45 -4.52 -6.60
N VAL A 154 -10.42 -3.85 -6.08
CA VAL A 154 -9.05 -4.36 -6.09
C VAL A 154 -8.85 -5.35 -4.94
N GLU A 155 -8.23 -6.49 -5.24
CA GLU A 155 -7.82 -7.47 -4.24
C GLU A 155 -6.30 -7.38 -4.02
N VAL A 156 -5.87 -7.30 -2.76
CA VAL A 156 -4.45 -7.24 -2.38
C VAL A 156 -4.13 -8.38 -1.43
N GLY A 157 -3.22 -9.25 -1.84
CA GLY A 157 -2.76 -10.37 -1.02
C GLY A 157 -1.83 -9.94 0.13
N ASP A 158 -1.68 -10.81 1.09
CA ASP A 158 -0.84 -10.61 2.28
C ASP A 158 0.59 -10.18 1.92
N ASP A 159 1.18 -9.35 2.77
CA ASP A 159 2.57 -8.90 2.64
C ASP A 159 2.90 -8.16 1.34
N ALA A 160 1.88 -7.73 0.57
CA ALA A 160 2.09 -6.91 -0.62
C ALA A 160 2.51 -5.49 -0.23
N ALA A 161 3.35 -4.86 -1.07
CA ALA A 161 3.79 -3.49 -0.88
C ALA A 161 3.54 -2.66 -2.15
N ILE A 162 2.82 -1.56 -1.99
CA ILE A 162 2.50 -0.60 -3.04
C ILE A 162 3.23 0.70 -2.73
N SER A 163 4.22 1.04 -3.57
CA SER A 163 5.07 2.22 -3.35
C SER A 163 4.37 3.52 -3.71
N ALA A 164 5.01 4.63 -3.36
CA ALA A 164 4.44 5.96 -3.46
C ALA A 164 4.01 6.33 -4.88
N PHE A 165 2.90 7.08 -4.98
CA PHE A 165 2.32 7.57 -6.23
C PHE A 165 1.97 6.48 -7.25
N SER A 166 1.72 5.26 -6.79
CA SER A 166 1.28 4.17 -7.64
C SER A 166 -0.23 4.07 -7.64
N ALA A 167 -0.79 3.69 -8.80
CA ALA A 167 -2.23 3.52 -8.99
C ALA A 167 -2.55 2.11 -9.50
N VAL A 168 -3.62 1.53 -9.00
CA VAL A 168 -4.12 0.21 -9.41
C VAL A 168 -5.52 0.34 -9.96
N HIS A 169 -5.72 -0.11 -11.20
CA HIS A 169 -7.01 -0.06 -11.88
C HIS A 169 -8.02 -1.01 -11.24
N GLN A 170 -9.31 -0.66 -11.36
CA GLN A 170 -10.41 -1.47 -10.82
C GLN A 170 -10.36 -2.94 -11.28
N PHE A 171 -10.79 -3.84 -10.39
CA PHE A 171 -10.83 -5.29 -10.61
C PHE A 171 -9.47 -5.96 -10.81
N CYS A 172 -8.36 -5.29 -10.58
CA CYS A 172 -7.04 -5.90 -10.57
C CYS A 172 -6.80 -6.66 -9.27
N ARG A 173 -5.98 -7.71 -9.37
CA ARG A 173 -5.52 -8.49 -8.23
C ARG A 173 -4.02 -8.30 -8.06
N ILE A 174 -3.59 -8.07 -6.83
CA ILE A 174 -2.19 -7.96 -6.44
C ILE A 174 -1.86 -9.18 -5.59
N GLY A 175 -0.97 -10.04 -6.06
CA GLY A 175 -0.62 -11.27 -5.35
C GLY A 175 0.17 -11.03 -4.07
N ARG A 176 0.16 -12.00 -3.15
CA ARG A 176 0.91 -11.91 -1.89
C ARG A 176 2.40 -11.67 -2.13
N HIS A 177 3.05 -10.91 -1.24
CA HIS A 177 4.46 -10.52 -1.35
C HIS A 177 4.83 -9.76 -2.64
N ALA A 178 3.86 -9.33 -3.44
CA ALA A 178 4.13 -8.49 -4.60
C ALA A 178 4.70 -7.13 -4.15
N TYR A 179 5.59 -6.58 -4.95
CA TYR A 179 6.10 -5.23 -4.79
C TYR A 179 5.76 -4.40 -6.03
N ILE A 180 4.99 -3.36 -5.86
CA ILE A 180 4.71 -2.36 -6.89
C ILE A 180 5.62 -1.17 -6.64
N GLY A 181 6.53 -0.88 -7.58
CA GLY A 181 7.46 0.25 -7.48
C GLY A 181 6.77 1.60 -7.58
N GLY A 182 7.43 2.66 -7.12
CA GLY A 182 6.87 4.01 -7.18
C GLY A 182 6.49 4.46 -8.59
N TYR A 183 5.48 5.33 -8.70
CA TYR A 183 4.93 5.83 -9.97
C TYR A 183 4.50 4.73 -10.95
N THR A 184 4.04 3.59 -10.44
CA THR A 184 3.56 2.49 -11.27
C THR A 184 2.05 2.59 -11.49
N VAL A 185 1.61 2.38 -12.74
CA VAL A 185 0.19 2.27 -13.08
C VAL A 185 -0.12 0.82 -13.47
N ALA A 186 -0.73 0.08 -12.54
CA ALA A 186 -1.12 -1.32 -12.76
C ALA A 186 -2.54 -1.39 -13.33
N THR A 187 -2.69 -1.82 -14.57
CA THR A 187 -3.98 -1.97 -15.29
C THR A 187 -4.41 -3.42 -15.45
N MET A 188 -3.57 -4.35 -15.07
CA MET A 188 -3.78 -5.81 -15.07
C MET A 188 -3.33 -6.40 -13.72
N ASP A 189 -3.54 -7.71 -13.53
CA ASP A 189 -3.12 -8.39 -12.31
C ASP A 189 -1.59 -8.35 -12.14
N VAL A 190 -1.16 -8.09 -10.92
CA VAL A 190 0.25 -8.08 -10.50
C VAL A 190 0.58 -9.41 -9.86
N LEU A 191 1.53 -10.14 -10.46
CA LEU A 191 1.93 -11.46 -10.01
C LEU A 191 2.41 -11.46 -8.55
N PRO A 192 2.14 -12.51 -7.79
CA PRO A 192 2.69 -12.67 -6.44
C PRO A 192 4.22 -12.81 -6.48
N PHE A 193 4.86 -12.42 -5.40
CA PHE A 193 6.30 -12.56 -5.14
C PHE A 193 7.23 -11.75 -6.08
N VAL A 194 6.70 -10.94 -7.00
CA VAL A 194 7.53 -10.23 -7.98
C VAL A 194 7.58 -8.73 -7.72
N LYS A 195 8.56 -8.10 -8.37
CA LYS A 195 8.67 -6.65 -8.50
C LYS A 195 8.07 -6.22 -9.83
N THR A 196 7.06 -5.35 -9.77
CA THR A 196 6.40 -4.74 -10.94
C THR A 196 6.56 -3.22 -10.88
N VAL A 197 7.07 -2.61 -11.95
CA VAL A 197 7.43 -1.18 -11.96
C VAL A 197 7.10 -0.53 -13.30
N GLY A 198 6.79 0.76 -13.26
CA GLY A 198 6.72 1.66 -14.42
C GLY A 198 5.31 2.16 -14.76
N LEU A 199 5.21 3.29 -15.46
CA LEU A 199 3.95 3.82 -15.97
C LEU A 199 3.24 2.84 -16.91
N LYS A 200 4.01 2.06 -17.67
CA LYS A 200 3.57 0.83 -18.33
C LYS A 200 4.08 -0.32 -17.47
N ALA A 201 3.32 -0.70 -16.48
CA ALA A 201 3.74 -1.66 -15.47
C ALA A 201 4.27 -2.95 -16.11
N ALA A 202 5.45 -3.38 -15.68
CA ALA A 202 6.11 -4.58 -16.17
C ALA A 202 6.74 -5.37 -15.01
N CYS A 203 6.74 -6.70 -15.11
CA CYS A 203 7.37 -7.59 -14.14
C CYS A 203 8.89 -7.63 -14.37
N TYR A 204 9.67 -7.29 -13.36
CA TYR A 204 11.14 -7.31 -13.39
C TYR A 204 11.74 -8.59 -12.77
N GLY A 205 10.93 -9.49 -12.27
CA GLY A 205 11.36 -10.74 -11.63
C GLY A 205 11.00 -10.79 -10.15
N LEU A 206 11.62 -11.70 -9.39
CA LEU A 206 11.32 -11.87 -7.97
C LEU A 206 11.63 -10.61 -7.15
N ASN A 207 10.80 -10.35 -6.16
CA ASN A 207 11.01 -9.39 -5.08
C ASN A 207 11.97 -10.00 -4.03
N VAL A 208 13.22 -10.29 -4.43
CA VAL A 208 14.20 -11.02 -3.61
C VAL A 208 14.44 -10.32 -2.28
N VAL A 209 14.61 -8.99 -2.30
CA VAL A 209 14.85 -8.19 -1.08
C VAL A 209 13.67 -8.29 -0.11
N GLY A 210 12.46 -8.06 -0.59
CA GLY A 210 11.25 -8.17 0.23
C GLY A 210 11.05 -9.57 0.80
N LEU A 211 11.26 -10.61 -0.02
CA LEU A 211 11.12 -12.00 0.39
C LEU A 211 12.18 -12.40 1.44
N ARG A 212 13.44 -11.99 1.27
CA ARG A 212 14.49 -12.24 2.29
C ARG A 212 14.18 -11.56 3.62
N ARG A 213 13.68 -10.31 3.62
CA ARG A 213 13.22 -9.61 4.84
C ARG A 213 12.07 -10.34 5.55
N LYS A 214 11.32 -11.17 4.82
CA LYS A 214 10.25 -12.04 5.33
C LYS A 214 10.73 -13.46 5.66
N GLY A 215 12.04 -13.72 5.67
CA GLY A 215 12.64 -14.97 6.09
C GLY A 215 12.75 -16.05 4.99
N TYR A 216 12.58 -15.68 3.72
CA TYR A 216 12.78 -16.63 2.62
C TYR A 216 14.26 -16.95 2.44
N THR A 217 14.63 -18.24 2.60
CA THR A 217 15.98 -18.72 2.37
C THR A 217 16.30 -18.86 0.86
N ALA A 218 17.57 -19.04 0.51
CA ALA A 218 17.96 -19.26 -0.87
C ALA A 218 17.33 -20.51 -1.49
N GLU A 219 17.16 -21.58 -0.68
CA GLU A 219 16.54 -22.83 -1.06
C GLU A 219 15.07 -22.62 -1.41
N ARG A 220 14.32 -21.87 -0.58
CA ARG A 220 12.91 -21.53 -0.82
C ARG A 220 12.72 -20.61 -2.02
N LEU A 221 13.66 -19.71 -2.29
CA LEU A 221 13.60 -18.81 -3.45
C LEU A 221 13.88 -19.51 -4.79
N ARG A 222 14.62 -20.62 -4.80
CA ARG A 222 15.07 -21.31 -6.04
C ARG A 222 13.90 -21.84 -6.89
N PRO A 223 12.95 -22.65 -6.40
CA PRO A 223 11.82 -23.12 -7.18
C PRO A 223 10.94 -21.95 -7.66
N LEU A 224 10.69 -20.98 -6.81
CA LEU A 224 9.91 -19.81 -7.14
C LEU A 224 10.58 -18.96 -8.25
N ALA A 225 11.90 -18.78 -8.22
CA ALA A 225 12.65 -18.12 -9.28
C ALA A 225 12.55 -18.84 -10.63
N GLN A 226 12.56 -20.18 -10.59
CA GLN A 226 12.37 -21.01 -11.79
C GLN A 226 10.95 -20.83 -12.36
N ALA A 227 9.94 -20.88 -11.52
CA ALA A 227 8.54 -20.72 -11.91
C ALA A 227 8.28 -19.33 -12.53
N VAL A 228 8.74 -18.27 -11.86
CA VAL A 228 8.62 -16.89 -12.39
C VAL A 228 9.35 -16.74 -13.72
N ARG A 229 10.54 -17.33 -13.88
CA ARG A 229 11.28 -17.29 -15.15
C ARG A 229 10.51 -18.00 -16.28
N LEU A 230 9.89 -19.16 -16.01
CA LEU A 230 9.03 -19.87 -16.97
C LEU A 230 7.86 -18.98 -17.41
N LEU A 231 7.24 -18.27 -16.48
CA LEU A 231 6.06 -17.44 -16.76
C LEU A 231 6.39 -16.15 -17.55
N VAL A 232 7.53 -15.51 -17.23
CA VAL A 232 7.80 -14.14 -17.73
C VAL A 232 8.95 -14.04 -18.72
N ARG A 233 9.86 -15.03 -18.84
CA ARG A 233 11.09 -14.93 -19.66
C ARG A 233 11.32 -16.09 -20.62
N SER A 234 10.49 -17.13 -20.62
CA SER A 234 10.71 -18.33 -21.45
C SER A 234 10.21 -18.19 -22.88
N GLY A 235 9.45 -17.16 -23.19
CA GLY A 235 8.74 -17.03 -24.48
C GLY A 235 7.47 -17.88 -24.59
N LEU A 236 7.15 -18.69 -23.58
CA LEU A 236 5.94 -19.50 -23.53
C LEU A 236 4.70 -18.61 -23.35
N ASN A 237 3.56 -19.06 -23.89
CA ASN A 237 2.28 -18.50 -23.50
C ASN A 237 1.93 -18.89 -22.06
N THR A 238 0.88 -18.28 -21.49
CA THR A 238 0.54 -18.47 -20.07
C THR A 238 0.17 -19.95 -19.77
N THR A 239 -0.60 -20.60 -20.63
CA THR A 239 -1.00 -21.98 -20.47
C THR A 239 0.20 -22.93 -20.49
N GLN A 240 1.07 -22.80 -21.49
CA GLN A 240 2.30 -23.60 -21.57
C GLN A 240 3.23 -23.36 -20.36
N ALA A 241 3.34 -22.10 -19.90
CA ALA A 241 4.14 -21.80 -18.73
C ALA A 241 3.57 -22.50 -17.47
N VAL A 242 2.26 -22.46 -17.26
CA VAL A 242 1.58 -23.13 -16.14
C VAL A 242 1.79 -24.65 -16.21
N GLU A 243 1.66 -25.27 -17.38
CA GLU A 243 1.92 -26.70 -17.55
C GLU A 243 3.36 -27.06 -17.16
N ARG A 244 4.33 -26.25 -17.58
CA ARG A 244 5.74 -26.45 -17.20
C ARG A 244 6.00 -26.22 -15.72
N MET A 245 5.29 -25.25 -15.10
CA MET A 245 5.38 -25.02 -13.66
C MET A 245 4.81 -26.19 -12.85
N ARG A 246 3.71 -26.80 -13.29
CA ARG A 246 3.12 -28.00 -12.67
C ARG A 246 4.03 -29.23 -12.74
N ALA A 247 4.98 -29.26 -13.68
CA ALA A 247 5.96 -30.32 -13.80
C ALA A 247 7.19 -30.12 -12.86
N LEU A 248 7.28 -28.99 -12.15
CA LEU A 248 8.30 -28.76 -11.13
C LEU A 248 7.96 -29.57 -9.86
N PRO A 249 8.95 -29.83 -8.97
CA PRO A 249 8.67 -30.37 -7.65
C PRO A 249 7.62 -29.53 -6.91
N THR A 250 6.72 -30.18 -6.19
CA THR A 250 5.66 -29.53 -5.43
C THR A 250 6.24 -28.52 -4.43
N ASP A 251 5.74 -27.28 -4.49
CA ASP A 251 6.17 -26.18 -3.63
C ASP A 251 4.97 -25.24 -3.38
N PRO A 252 4.61 -24.96 -2.12
CA PRO A 252 3.42 -24.17 -1.79
C PRO A 252 3.40 -22.76 -2.38
N ASP A 253 4.56 -22.14 -2.57
CA ASP A 253 4.64 -20.80 -3.16
C ASP A 253 4.46 -20.86 -4.69
N VAL A 254 4.97 -21.92 -5.33
CA VAL A 254 4.77 -22.16 -6.76
C VAL A 254 3.32 -22.54 -7.04
N ASP A 255 2.71 -23.38 -6.21
CA ASP A 255 1.31 -23.78 -6.35
C ASP A 255 0.39 -22.55 -6.23
N TYR A 256 0.62 -21.68 -5.24
CA TYR A 256 -0.11 -20.41 -5.12
C TYR A 256 0.08 -19.51 -6.35
N LEU A 257 1.29 -19.42 -6.90
CA LEU A 257 1.54 -18.66 -8.12
C LEU A 257 0.74 -19.23 -9.30
N ILE A 258 0.68 -20.56 -9.45
CA ILE A 258 -0.10 -21.25 -10.49
C ILE A 258 -1.58 -20.93 -10.35
N GLU A 259 -2.14 -21.06 -9.14
CA GLU A 259 -3.55 -20.75 -8.85
C GLU A 259 -3.88 -19.29 -9.15
N PHE A 260 -3.03 -18.37 -8.71
CA PHE A 260 -3.20 -16.93 -8.98
C PHE A 260 -3.25 -16.65 -10.48
N VAL A 261 -2.33 -17.25 -11.25
CA VAL A 261 -2.25 -17.07 -12.71
C VAL A 261 -3.47 -17.70 -13.40
N ALA A 262 -3.89 -18.89 -13.00
CA ALA A 262 -5.05 -19.57 -13.58
C ALA A 262 -6.37 -18.84 -13.34
N ALA A 263 -6.50 -18.14 -12.20
CA ALA A 263 -7.70 -17.38 -11.83
C ALA A 263 -7.72 -15.95 -12.43
N SER A 264 -6.67 -15.52 -13.15
CA SER A 264 -6.59 -14.16 -13.67
C SER A 264 -7.59 -13.93 -14.80
N LYS A 265 -8.44 -12.89 -14.65
CA LYS A 265 -9.42 -12.44 -15.65
C LYS A 265 -8.99 -11.16 -16.37
N ARG A 266 -8.18 -10.33 -15.72
CA ARG A 266 -7.71 -9.04 -16.24
C ARG A 266 -6.44 -9.16 -17.09
N GLY A 267 -5.82 -10.34 -17.19
CA GLY A 267 -4.49 -10.51 -17.72
C GLY A 267 -3.40 -10.17 -16.70
N LEU A 268 -2.15 -10.38 -17.07
CA LEU A 268 -1.00 -10.32 -16.17
C LEU A 268 0.03 -9.32 -16.68
N HIS A 269 0.58 -8.48 -15.80
CA HIS A 269 1.77 -7.71 -16.10
C HIS A 269 2.97 -8.66 -16.21
N LYS A 270 3.46 -8.85 -17.44
CA LYS A 270 4.66 -9.61 -17.77
C LYS A 270 5.81 -8.67 -18.16
N VAL A 271 6.91 -9.21 -18.68
CA VAL A 271 8.04 -8.41 -19.20
C VAL A 271 7.58 -7.59 -20.42
N PRO A 272 8.07 -6.36 -20.64
CA PRO A 272 7.82 -5.62 -21.87
C PRO A 272 8.21 -6.45 -23.09
N GLY A 273 7.31 -6.58 -24.06
CA GLY A 273 7.60 -7.26 -25.32
C GLY A 273 8.85 -6.65 -25.98
N ARG A 274 9.66 -7.45 -26.67
CA ARG A 274 10.89 -7.02 -27.40
C ARG A 274 10.64 -6.01 -28.54
N GLY A 275 9.44 -5.48 -28.69
CA GLY A 275 8.98 -4.58 -29.75
C GLY A 275 8.89 -3.11 -29.38
N GLY A 276 9.84 -2.56 -28.61
CA GLY A 276 9.82 -1.13 -28.27
C GLY A 276 11.13 -0.69 -27.64
N ARG A 277 12.20 -0.58 -28.44
CA ARG A 277 13.38 0.18 -28.03
C ARG A 277 13.03 1.68 -27.98
N SER A 278 12.62 2.20 -26.84
CA SER A 278 12.88 3.57 -26.45
C SER A 278 13.90 3.52 -25.32
N GLY A 279 15.16 3.59 -25.72
CA GLY A 279 16.25 3.71 -24.75
C GLY A 279 16.19 5.10 -24.14
N ALA A 280 16.05 5.17 -22.81
CA ALA A 280 16.57 6.23 -21.95
C ALA A 280 16.31 5.99 -20.45
N ALA A 281 15.38 5.07 -20.06
CA ALA A 281 14.98 4.97 -18.65
C ALA A 281 15.59 3.78 -17.86
N ALA A 282 16.41 2.92 -18.50
CA ALA A 282 16.87 1.68 -17.85
C ALA A 282 18.22 1.79 -17.13
N ARG A 283 18.87 2.95 -17.12
CA ARG A 283 20.21 3.11 -16.47
C ARG A 283 20.19 3.75 -15.08
N GLY A 284 19.04 4.23 -14.60
CA GLY A 284 18.93 4.90 -13.31
C GLY A 284 18.53 4.01 -12.11
N ALA A 285 18.07 2.78 -12.33
CA ALA A 285 17.50 1.97 -11.25
C ALA A 285 18.45 0.88 -10.68
N ALA A 286 19.70 0.85 -11.11
CA ALA A 286 20.68 -0.16 -10.68
C ALA A 286 21.82 0.37 -9.79
N ALA A 287 21.77 1.63 -9.34
CA ALA A 287 22.87 2.29 -8.64
C ALA A 287 22.56 2.83 -7.23
N GLU A 288 21.51 2.36 -6.56
CA GLU A 288 21.20 2.80 -5.18
C GLU A 288 21.13 1.65 -4.15
N ASP A 289 21.83 0.55 -4.35
CA ASP A 289 22.08 -0.45 -3.32
C ASP A 289 23.59 -0.48 -2.96
N GLY A 290 24.13 0.67 -2.53
CA GLY A 290 25.46 0.78 -1.94
C GLY A 290 25.36 0.79 -0.43
N ASP A 291 25.85 -0.24 0.22
CA ASP A 291 26.06 -0.34 1.66
C ASP A 291 26.92 0.83 2.15
N GLY A 292 26.33 1.72 2.95
CA GLY A 292 27.06 2.74 3.70
C GLY A 292 27.61 2.12 4.99
N GLU A 293 28.85 1.68 4.98
CA GLU A 293 29.62 1.47 6.20
C GLU A 293 30.04 2.82 6.78
N ASP A 294 29.72 3.01 8.06
CA ASP A 294 30.23 4.09 8.91
C ASP A 294 31.76 4.12 8.91
N ARG A 295 32.36 5.26 8.57
CA ARG A 295 33.70 5.62 8.95
C ARG A 295 33.72 7.02 9.52
N ASP A 296 33.90 7.08 10.84
CA ASP A 296 34.33 8.26 11.59
C ASP A 296 35.70 8.74 11.08
N GLY A 297 35.87 10.07 10.93
CA GLY A 297 37.19 10.62 10.57
C GLY A 297 37.20 12.13 10.44
N GLU A 298 37.44 12.78 11.56
CA GLU A 298 38.23 14.00 11.85
C GLU A 298 38.16 15.27 10.96
N ALA A 299 38.15 16.34 11.71
CA ALA A 299 38.10 17.78 11.44
C ALA A 299 39.24 18.32 10.56
N GLY A 300 38.93 19.40 9.81
CA GLY A 300 39.88 20.25 9.11
C GLY A 300 39.27 21.57 8.70
N ASP A 301 39.66 22.55 9.41
CA ASP A 301 39.58 24.01 9.45
C ASP A 301 39.58 24.77 8.09
N GLY A 302 38.82 25.88 8.03
CA GLY A 302 39.23 27.14 7.40
C GLY A 302 38.71 27.49 6.01
N GLY A 303 37.89 28.52 5.90
CA GLY A 303 37.65 29.27 4.65
C GLY A 303 36.38 30.07 4.65
N GLU A 304 36.49 31.38 4.97
CA GLU A 304 35.40 32.39 4.95
C GLU A 304 34.85 32.67 3.54
N PRO A 305 33.58 33.04 3.41
CA PRO A 305 32.96 33.39 2.14
C PRO A 305 33.07 34.90 1.83
N GLY A 306 33.44 35.21 0.61
CA GLY A 306 33.45 36.55 0.06
C GLY A 306 32.05 37.11 -0.25
N GLU A 307 31.88 38.40 0.09
CA GLU A 307 30.71 39.22 -0.15
C GLU A 307 30.39 39.39 -1.64
N ALA A 308 29.10 39.26 -1.99
CA ALA A 308 28.58 39.61 -3.31
C ALA A 308 27.82 40.94 -3.25
N ASP A 309 28.19 41.89 -4.09
CA ASP A 309 27.69 43.25 -4.30
C ASP A 309 26.24 43.29 -4.85
N PRO A 310 25.31 44.04 -4.24
CA PRO A 310 23.93 44.12 -4.68
C PRO A 310 23.64 45.35 -5.55
N ARG A 311 24.17 45.45 -6.79
CA ARG A 311 23.77 46.49 -7.75
C ARG A 311 23.95 46.08 -9.20
N ARG A 312 22.96 45.41 -9.82
CA ARG A 312 22.68 45.54 -11.26
C ARG A 312 21.19 45.34 -11.55
N ARG A 313 20.57 46.48 -11.97
CA ARG A 313 19.24 46.51 -12.60
C ARG A 313 19.38 46.11 -14.08
N PRO A 314 18.37 45.46 -14.68
CA PRO A 314 18.33 45.24 -16.13
C PRO A 314 17.73 46.46 -16.84
N ALA A 315 18.30 46.81 -17.98
CA ALA A 315 17.78 47.77 -18.94
C ALA A 315 16.60 47.18 -19.71
N ARG A 316 15.59 48.01 -19.94
CA ARG A 316 14.53 47.80 -20.94
C ARG A 316 15.11 48.10 -22.32
N ASP A 317 14.64 47.36 -23.32
CA ASP A 317 14.24 47.95 -24.61
C ASP A 317 13.84 46.83 -25.60
N GLY A 318 12.73 47.14 -26.35
CA GLY A 318 12.35 46.60 -27.62
C GLY A 318 11.05 45.83 -27.66
#